data_caa16808f290c67f59f704ae2818d2cf
#
_entry.id   caa16808f290c67f59f704ae2818d2cf
#
_cell.length_a   1.000
_cell.length_b   1.000
_cell.length_c   1.000
_cell.angle_alpha   90.00
_cell.angle_beta   90.00
_cell.angle_gamma   90.00
#
_symmetry.space_group_name_H-M   'P 1'
#
loop_
_entity.id
_entity.type
_entity.pdbx_description
1 polymer ?
#
loop_
_entity_poly.entity_id
_entity_poly.type
_entity_poly.pdbx_seq_one_letter_code
_entity_poly.pdbx_strand_id
1 'polypeptide(L)'
;LLDTGRAGKTLGIRADIDALAIEEDKCNLKEEKVSVSKNPGVSHACGHDSHMTIGLLSAKILKDLEDDLDGKIYFIFESAEETGAGIHAMVDHLKDKGFDAVYGNHQNSALDVGKFKIVKGASHAGCVGIEFDVVGRGGHGSRPDRLVNPLIATSHIVTNLNSAWNNQLDVE
;
A
#
# COMPACT_ATOMS: atom_id res chain seq x y z
N LEU A 1 20.71 8.36 1.87
CA LEU A 1 20.94 9.56 1.09
C LEU A 1 22.21 9.39 0.27
N LEU A 2 22.13 9.62 -1.01
CA LEU A 2 23.25 9.87 -1.92
C LEU A 2 23.28 11.38 -2.16
N ASP A 3 24.35 12.06 -1.73
CA ASP A 3 24.57 13.50 -1.92
C ASP A 3 25.89 13.67 -2.68
N THR A 4 25.81 14.10 -3.91
CA THR A 4 26.98 14.27 -4.78
C THR A 4 27.83 15.49 -4.44
N GLY A 5 27.33 16.37 -3.57
CA GLY A 5 27.95 17.67 -3.27
C GLY A 5 27.87 18.68 -4.43
N ARG A 6 27.32 18.29 -5.57
CA ARG A 6 27.13 19.14 -6.75
C ARG A 6 25.69 19.68 -6.77
N ALA A 7 25.52 20.88 -7.33
CA ALA A 7 24.20 21.48 -7.49
C ALA A 7 23.37 20.67 -8.50
N GLY A 8 22.12 20.37 -8.15
CA GLY A 8 21.23 19.59 -9.00
C GLY A 8 19.86 19.35 -8.36
N LYS A 9 19.10 18.42 -8.89
CA LYS A 9 17.78 18.05 -8.42
C LYS A 9 17.84 17.22 -7.14
N THR A 10 16.77 17.31 -6.34
CA THR A 10 16.53 16.41 -5.21
C THR A 10 15.46 15.40 -5.58
N LEU A 11 15.82 14.14 -5.63
CA LEU A 11 14.94 13.04 -5.99
C LEU A 11 14.68 12.11 -4.79
N GLY A 12 13.48 11.53 -4.73
CA GLY A 12 13.14 10.43 -3.84
C GLY A 12 12.94 9.14 -4.64
N ILE A 13 13.46 8.04 -4.12
CA ILE A 13 13.16 6.69 -4.59
C ILE A 13 12.51 5.95 -3.42
N ARG A 14 11.22 5.65 -3.54
CA ARG A 14 10.41 5.03 -2.49
C ARG A 14 10.26 3.53 -2.74
N ALA A 15 10.43 2.76 -1.68
CA ALA A 15 10.09 1.34 -1.60
C ALA A 15 9.44 1.08 -0.25
N ASP A 16 8.25 0.49 -0.24
CA ASP A 16 7.64 -0.08 0.96
C ASP A 16 8.35 -1.37 1.35
N ILE A 17 8.32 -1.68 2.66
CA ILE A 17 9.15 -2.76 3.20
C ILE A 17 8.41 -3.70 4.15
N ASP A 18 7.14 -3.45 4.45
CA ASP A 18 6.36 -4.26 5.37
C ASP A 18 5.78 -5.51 4.70
N ALA A 19 5.36 -6.44 5.54
CA ALA A 19 4.73 -7.69 5.13
C ALA A 19 3.32 -7.79 5.73
N LEU A 20 2.50 -8.63 5.11
CA LEU A 20 1.13 -8.91 5.53
C LEU A 20 1.07 -10.07 6.52
N ALA A 21 0.10 -10.03 7.43
CA ALA A 21 -0.19 -11.13 8.36
C ALA A 21 -0.95 -12.26 7.64
N ILE A 22 -0.28 -12.87 6.66
CA ILE A 22 -0.81 -13.91 5.78
C ILE A 22 0.18 -15.07 5.77
N GLU A 23 -0.31 -16.29 6.05
CA GLU A 23 0.49 -17.51 5.89
C GLU A 23 0.84 -17.70 4.41
N GLU A 24 2.11 -17.92 4.13
CA GLU A 24 2.55 -18.12 2.76
C GLU A 24 2.35 -19.57 2.30
N ASP A 25 1.63 -19.75 1.19
CA ASP A 25 1.53 -21.04 0.53
C ASP A 25 2.88 -21.46 -0.05
N LYS A 26 3.23 -22.75 0.12
CA LYS A 26 4.46 -23.34 -0.44
C LYS A 26 4.46 -23.43 -1.96
N CYS A 27 3.28 -23.37 -2.56
CA CYS A 27 3.10 -23.44 -4.01
C CYS A 27 2.55 -22.10 -4.53
N ASN A 28 2.92 -21.76 -5.76
CA ASN A 28 2.21 -20.77 -6.56
C ASN A 28 1.18 -21.48 -7.46
N LEU A 29 0.58 -20.77 -8.41
CA LEU A 29 -0.43 -21.35 -9.32
C LEU A 29 0.15 -22.39 -10.30
N LYS A 30 1.47 -22.56 -10.38
CA LYS A 30 2.13 -23.42 -11.37
C LYS A 30 3.01 -24.49 -10.75
N GLU A 31 3.73 -24.17 -9.68
CA GLU A 31 4.78 -25.02 -9.13
C GLU A 31 5.08 -24.69 -7.66
N GLU A 32 5.90 -25.49 -7.05
CA GLU A 32 6.44 -25.23 -5.71
C GLU A 32 7.40 -24.03 -5.75
N LYS A 33 7.27 -23.12 -4.78
CA LYS A 33 8.12 -21.94 -4.68
C LYS A 33 9.54 -22.32 -4.28
N VAL A 34 10.52 -21.70 -4.92
CA VAL A 34 11.93 -21.86 -4.58
C VAL A 34 12.27 -21.33 -3.17
N SER A 35 11.52 -20.33 -2.73
CA SER A 35 11.67 -19.74 -1.39
C SER A 35 10.32 -19.32 -0.86
N VAL A 36 10.11 -19.51 0.43
CA VAL A 36 8.93 -19.08 1.18
C VAL A 36 9.36 -18.33 2.44
N SER A 37 8.43 -17.63 3.06
CA SER A 37 8.66 -16.94 4.32
C SER A 37 9.19 -17.93 5.39
N LYS A 38 10.17 -17.47 6.15
CA LYS A 38 10.67 -18.18 7.34
C LYS A 38 9.92 -17.82 8.62
N ASN A 39 9.06 -16.82 8.53
CA ASN A 39 8.23 -16.34 9.65
C ASN A 39 6.81 -16.86 9.47
N PRO A 40 6.33 -17.81 10.28
CA PRO A 40 4.97 -18.33 10.19
C PRO A 40 3.94 -17.21 10.30
N GLY A 41 2.89 -17.28 9.50
CA GLY A 41 1.79 -16.32 9.50
C GLY A 41 2.12 -14.95 8.90
N VAL A 42 3.29 -14.78 8.28
CA VAL A 42 3.71 -13.50 7.68
C VAL A 42 4.35 -13.73 6.33
N SER A 43 3.92 -12.98 5.31
CA SER A 43 4.50 -13.05 3.97
C SER A 43 4.43 -11.72 3.22
N HIS A 44 5.28 -11.57 2.21
CA HIS A 44 5.25 -10.44 1.28
C HIS A 44 4.24 -10.67 0.14
N ALA A 45 2.95 -10.88 0.51
CA ALA A 45 1.91 -11.14 -0.46
C ALA A 45 1.63 -9.96 -1.42
N CYS A 46 2.01 -8.74 -1.02
CA CYS A 46 1.92 -7.54 -1.85
C CYS A 46 3.19 -7.26 -2.68
N GLY A 47 4.26 -8.04 -2.49
CA GLY A 47 5.50 -7.93 -3.29
C GLY A 47 6.49 -6.86 -2.81
N HIS A 48 6.37 -6.39 -1.57
CA HIS A 48 7.26 -5.36 -1.00
C HIS A 48 8.72 -5.83 -0.87
N ASP A 49 8.96 -7.13 -0.77
CA ASP A 49 10.31 -7.73 -0.86
C ASP A 49 11.02 -7.42 -2.19
N SER A 50 10.26 -7.45 -3.28
CA SER A 50 10.80 -7.04 -4.58
C SER A 50 11.01 -5.53 -4.69
N HIS A 51 10.13 -4.72 -4.08
CA HIS A 51 10.30 -3.27 -4.02
C HIS A 51 11.57 -2.89 -3.24
N MET A 52 11.81 -3.53 -2.08
CA MET A 52 13.06 -3.37 -1.33
C MET A 52 14.27 -3.74 -2.17
N THR A 53 14.21 -4.86 -2.87
CA THR A 53 15.30 -5.33 -3.72
C THR A 53 15.62 -4.32 -4.83
N ILE A 54 14.59 -3.80 -5.50
CA ILE A 54 14.75 -2.75 -6.52
C ILE A 54 15.35 -1.49 -5.91
N GLY A 55 14.86 -1.05 -4.74
CA GLY A 55 15.37 0.13 -4.04
C GLY A 55 16.84 -0.01 -3.66
N LEU A 56 17.25 -1.15 -3.10
CA LEU A 56 18.64 -1.43 -2.71
C LEU A 56 19.57 -1.56 -3.90
N LEU A 57 19.16 -2.25 -4.97
CA LEU A 57 19.95 -2.36 -6.20
C LEU A 57 20.10 -1.01 -6.88
N SER A 58 19.04 -0.21 -6.92
CA SER A 58 19.09 1.16 -7.44
C SER A 58 20.07 2.01 -6.63
N ALA A 59 20.05 1.90 -5.30
CA ALA A 59 21.00 2.61 -4.44
C ALA A 59 22.44 2.23 -4.74
N LYS A 60 22.70 0.94 -4.91
CA LYS A 60 24.04 0.45 -5.25
C LYS A 60 24.50 0.96 -6.61
N ILE A 61 23.69 0.81 -7.65
CA ILE A 61 24.01 1.24 -9.01
C ILE A 61 24.26 2.74 -9.07
N LEU A 62 23.38 3.54 -8.45
CA LEU A 62 23.48 5.00 -8.43
C LEU A 62 24.69 5.46 -7.61
N LYS A 63 25.09 4.71 -6.58
CA LYS A 63 26.33 4.98 -5.86
C LYS A 63 27.56 4.71 -6.71
N ASP A 64 27.55 3.64 -7.50
CA ASP A 64 28.65 3.31 -8.42
C ASP A 64 28.78 4.36 -9.56
N LEU A 65 27.69 5.09 -9.87
CA LEU A 65 27.63 6.15 -10.89
C LEU A 65 27.69 7.57 -10.29
N GLU A 66 28.03 7.73 -9.01
CA GLU A 66 27.93 9.02 -8.30
C GLU A 66 28.70 10.16 -8.99
N ASP A 67 29.83 9.85 -9.61
CA ASP A 67 30.63 10.85 -10.31
C ASP A 67 29.94 11.44 -11.56
N ASP A 68 28.99 10.72 -12.12
CA ASP A 68 28.19 11.11 -13.30
C ASP A 68 26.87 11.78 -12.92
N LEU A 69 26.56 11.92 -11.62
CA LEU A 69 25.29 12.44 -11.14
C LEU A 69 25.46 13.81 -10.48
N ASP A 70 24.43 14.65 -10.55
CA ASP A 70 24.33 15.92 -9.85
C ASP A 70 23.13 15.93 -8.90
N GLY A 71 23.26 16.63 -7.76
CA GLY A 71 22.16 16.79 -6.80
C GLY A 71 22.11 15.69 -5.75
N LYS A 72 20.90 15.34 -5.30
CA LYS A 72 20.65 14.45 -4.17
C LYS A 72 19.61 13.40 -4.48
N ILE A 73 19.82 12.17 -3.98
CA ILE A 73 18.85 11.09 -4.08
C ILE A 73 18.59 10.51 -2.70
N TYR A 74 17.35 10.60 -2.24
CA TYR A 74 16.87 9.96 -1.02
C TYR A 74 16.29 8.59 -1.35
N PHE A 75 16.80 7.54 -0.75
CA PHE A 75 16.19 6.22 -0.76
C PHE A 75 15.28 6.12 0.45
N ILE A 76 13.98 5.98 0.20
CA ILE A 76 12.92 6.05 1.20
C ILE A 76 12.36 4.64 1.36
N PHE A 77 12.64 4.01 2.50
CA PHE A 77 12.13 2.69 2.83
C PHE A 77 10.95 2.86 3.80
N GLU A 78 9.75 2.69 3.28
CA GLU A 78 8.50 2.94 4.01
C GLU A 78 8.06 1.70 4.79
N SER A 79 7.90 1.86 6.11
CA SER A 79 7.34 0.84 6.98
C SER A 79 5.85 1.06 7.21
N ALA A 80 5.11 -0.03 7.45
CA ALA A 80 3.68 -0.01 7.78
C ALA A 80 2.81 0.69 6.71
N GLU A 81 3.14 0.47 5.43
CA GLU A 81 2.38 0.96 4.28
C GLU A 81 0.98 0.37 4.27
N GLU A 82 0.85 -0.94 4.47
CA GLU A 82 -0.40 -1.70 4.46
C GLU A 82 -1.44 -1.22 5.48
N THR A 83 -0.98 -0.57 6.53
CA THR A 83 -1.86 0.01 7.57
C THR A 83 -1.96 1.54 7.49
N GLY A 84 -1.14 2.17 6.66
CA GLY A 84 -0.98 3.62 6.61
C GLY A 84 -0.35 4.24 7.86
N ALA A 85 0.11 3.43 8.82
CA ALA A 85 0.61 3.95 10.10
C ALA A 85 1.98 4.63 9.98
N GLY A 86 2.80 4.23 9.01
CA GLY A 86 4.15 4.78 8.81
C GLY A 86 4.19 6.12 8.09
N ILE A 87 3.18 6.41 7.28
CA ILE A 87 3.21 7.53 6.32
C ILE A 87 3.34 8.90 6.98
N HIS A 88 2.65 9.14 8.09
CA HIS A 88 2.65 10.46 8.73
C HIS A 88 4.04 10.84 9.26
N ALA A 89 4.69 9.93 9.98
CA ALA A 89 6.03 10.15 10.51
C ALA A 89 7.05 10.35 9.38
N MET A 90 6.92 9.60 8.29
CA MET A 90 7.79 9.71 7.13
C MET A 90 7.59 11.04 6.39
N VAL A 91 6.34 11.43 6.12
CA VAL A 91 6.03 12.72 5.49
C VAL A 91 6.56 13.87 6.34
N ASP A 92 6.37 13.85 7.66
CA ASP A 92 6.90 14.87 8.56
C ASP A 92 8.43 14.99 8.51
N HIS A 93 9.12 13.86 8.34
CA HIS A 93 10.58 13.87 8.21
C HIS A 93 11.05 14.38 6.85
N LEU A 94 10.28 14.17 5.80
CA LEU A 94 10.66 14.40 4.41
C LEU A 94 10.16 15.72 3.83
N LYS A 95 9.08 16.32 4.36
CA LYS A 95 8.40 17.51 3.79
C LYS A 95 9.29 18.70 3.51
N ASP A 96 10.35 18.89 4.31
CA ASP A 96 11.27 20.02 4.20
C ASP A 96 12.56 19.70 3.39
N LYS A 97 12.61 18.53 2.73
CA LYS A 97 13.79 18.13 1.94
C LYS A 97 13.82 18.71 0.53
N GLY A 98 12.73 19.35 0.09
CA GLY A 98 12.66 20.05 -1.20
C GLY A 98 12.76 19.12 -2.40
N PHE A 99 11.99 18.03 -2.42
CA PHE A 99 11.95 17.10 -3.54
C PHE A 99 11.44 17.76 -4.83
N ASP A 100 12.19 17.62 -5.91
CA ASP A 100 11.74 17.95 -7.26
C ASP A 100 10.83 16.87 -7.85
N ALA A 101 11.09 15.61 -7.49
CA ALA A 101 10.26 14.46 -7.86
C ALA A 101 10.48 13.27 -6.89
N VAL A 102 9.47 12.42 -6.81
CA VAL A 102 9.55 11.12 -6.12
C VAL A 102 9.14 10.03 -7.09
N TYR A 103 9.94 8.98 -7.16
CA TYR A 103 9.67 7.76 -7.90
C TYR A 103 9.28 6.64 -6.93
N GLY A 104 8.26 5.87 -7.31
CA GLY A 104 7.90 4.61 -6.67
C GLY A 104 7.40 3.65 -7.72
N ASN A 105 7.55 2.36 -7.47
CA ASN A 105 6.98 1.31 -8.29
C ASN A 105 6.20 0.33 -7.42
N HIS A 106 5.24 -0.35 -8.03
CA HIS A 106 4.51 -1.44 -7.41
C HIS A 106 4.46 -2.65 -8.34
N GLN A 107 4.58 -3.85 -7.77
CA GLN A 107 4.39 -5.09 -8.52
C GLN A 107 2.96 -5.21 -9.00
N ASN A 108 2.80 -5.77 -10.20
CA ASN A 108 1.48 -6.02 -10.76
C ASN A 108 1.45 -7.41 -11.40
N SER A 109 0.71 -8.32 -10.78
CA SER A 109 0.58 -9.71 -11.23
C SER A 109 -0.12 -9.86 -12.60
N ALA A 110 -0.78 -8.82 -13.10
CA ALA A 110 -1.42 -8.81 -14.42
C ALA A 110 -0.46 -8.42 -15.56
N LEU A 111 0.77 -8.01 -15.25
CA LEU A 111 1.78 -7.66 -16.25
C LEU A 111 2.77 -8.80 -16.44
N ASP A 112 3.14 -9.05 -17.69
CA ASP A 112 4.23 -9.99 -18.02
C ASP A 112 5.58 -9.46 -17.52
N VAL A 113 6.49 -10.37 -17.22
CA VAL A 113 7.88 -10.03 -16.88
C VAL A 113 8.53 -9.18 -17.97
N GLY A 114 9.22 -8.14 -17.56
CA GLY A 114 9.87 -7.18 -18.46
C GLY A 114 8.96 -6.07 -18.99
N LYS A 115 7.70 -6.03 -18.56
CA LYS A 115 6.76 -4.94 -18.86
C LYS A 115 6.55 -4.06 -17.64
N PHE A 116 6.29 -2.78 -17.89
CA PHE A 116 5.85 -1.82 -16.88
C PHE A 116 4.76 -0.91 -17.46
N LYS A 117 3.92 -0.37 -16.58
CA LYS A 117 2.83 0.54 -16.94
C LYS A 117 3.07 1.88 -16.26
N ILE A 118 3.06 2.95 -17.05
CA ILE A 118 3.07 4.33 -16.54
C ILE A 118 1.77 4.98 -17.03
N VAL A 119 1.04 5.60 -16.11
CA VAL A 119 -0.19 6.33 -16.42
C VAL A 119 -0.06 7.77 -15.97
N LYS A 120 -0.69 8.68 -16.74
CA LYS A 120 -0.82 10.07 -16.34
C LYS A 120 -2.07 10.21 -15.46
N GLY A 121 -1.91 10.79 -14.28
CA GLY A 121 -3.01 10.97 -13.33
C GLY A 121 -3.04 9.89 -12.26
N ALA A 122 -4.21 9.56 -11.74
CA ALA A 122 -4.38 8.54 -10.70
C ALA A 122 -4.00 7.15 -11.23
N SER A 123 -3.16 6.44 -10.48
CA SER A 123 -2.71 5.08 -10.82
C SER A 123 -3.22 4.02 -9.85
N HIS A 124 -3.71 4.41 -8.69
CA HIS A 124 -4.23 3.54 -7.64
C HIS A 124 -5.56 4.08 -7.11
N ALA A 125 -6.41 3.19 -6.63
CA ALA A 125 -7.64 3.56 -5.96
C ALA A 125 -7.35 4.17 -4.58
N GLY A 126 -8.23 5.08 -4.15
CA GLY A 126 -8.24 5.57 -2.78
C GLY A 126 -8.85 4.54 -1.82
N CYS A 127 -8.47 4.59 -0.55
CA CYS A 127 -9.06 3.80 0.51
C CYS A 127 -9.72 4.73 1.53
N VAL A 128 -10.95 4.39 1.94
CA VAL A 128 -11.69 5.11 2.98
C VAL A 128 -12.18 4.10 4.00
N GLY A 129 -11.77 4.26 5.26
CA GLY A 129 -12.33 3.52 6.39
C GLY A 129 -13.60 4.23 6.92
N ILE A 130 -14.67 3.48 7.10
CA ILE A 130 -15.91 3.97 7.73
C ILE A 130 -16.21 3.07 8.91
N GLU A 131 -16.36 3.68 10.08
CA GLU A 131 -16.81 3.00 11.31
C GLU A 131 -18.10 3.65 11.80
N PHE A 132 -19.07 2.84 12.16
CA PHE A 132 -20.31 3.33 12.76
C PHE A 132 -20.90 2.30 13.74
N ASP A 133 -21.47 2.81 14.81
CA ASP A 133 -22.19 2.02 15.80
C ASP A 133 -23.70 2.06 15.53
N VAL A 134 -24.33 0.91 15.44
CA VAL A 134 -25.78 0.79 15.31
C VAL A 134 -26.39 0.37 16.63
N VAL A 135 -26.98 1.33 17.33
CA VAL A 135 -27.55 1.12 18.66
C VAL A 135 -29.04 0.72 18.56
N GLY A 136 -29.35 -0.47 19.06
CA GLY A 136 -30.71 -0.97 19.13
C GLY A 136 -31.34 -0.81 20.52
N ARG A 137 -32.55 -1.35 20.68
CA ARG A 137 -33.24 -1.48 21.96
C ARG A 137 -33.66 -2.93 22.19
N GLY A 138 -33.09 -3.56 23.21
CA GLY A 138 -33.42 -4.93 23.60
C GLY A 138 -34.85 -5.06 24.16
N GLY A 139 -35.35 -6.29 24.18
CA GLY A 139 -36.67 -6.60 24.72
C GLY A 139 -36.96 -8.10 24.67
N HIS A 140 -38.17 -8.50 25.06
CA HIS A 140 -38.57 -9.90 25.07
C HIS A 140 -38.83 -10.41 23.64
N GLY A 141 -38.25 -11.57 23.29
CA GLY A 141 -38.29 -12.15 21.93
C GLY A 141 -39.71 -12.35 21.35
N SER A 142 -40.75 -12.55 22.20
CA SER A 142 -42.14 -12.63 21.75
C SER A 142 -42.82 -11.27 21.50
N ARG A 143 -42.12 -10.17 21.74
CA ARG A 143 -42.61 -8.81 21.58
C ARG A 143 -41.71 -7.98 20.67
N PRO A 144 -41.53 -8.40 19.39
CA PRO A 144 -40.71 -7.68 18.42
C PRO A 144 -41.18 -6.24 18.18
N ASP A 145 -42.49 -5.97 18.42
CA ASP A 145 -43.13 -4.65 18.36
C ASP A 145 -42.55 -3.64 19.37
N ARG A 146 -41.87 -4.11 20.42
CA ARG A 146 -41.32 -3.31 21.51
C ARG A 146 -39.82 -3.16 21.53
N LEU A 147 -39.16 -3.71 20.54
CA LEU A 147 -37.69 -3.65 20.42
C LEU A 147 -37.24 -2.99 19.11
N VAL A 148 -35.96 -2.62 19.06
CA VAL A 148 -35.33 -2.13 17.84
C VAL A 148 -34.16 -3.06 17.56
N ASN A 149 -34.27 -3.87 16.52
CA ASN A 149 -33.24 -4.81 16.15
C ASN A 149 -32.13 -4.11 15.31
N PRO A 150 -30.92 -3.93 15.85
CA PRO A 150 -29.86 -3.24 15.13
C PRO A 150 -29.35 -4.01 13.91
N LEU A 151 -29.51 -5.34 13.88
CA LEU A 151 -29.08 -6.15 12.74
C LEU A 151 -29.86 -5.82 11.46
N ILE A 152 -31.16 -5.51 11.59
CA ILE A 152 -31.98 -5.10 10.43
C ILE A 152 -31.48 -3.75 9.88
N ALA A 153 -31.25 -2.77 10.74
CA ALA A 153 -30.70 -1.48 10.33
C ALA A 153 -29.31 -1.65 9.69
N THR A 154 -28.43 -2.43 10.32
CA THR A 154 -27.07 -2.72 9.80
C THR A 154 -27.12 -3.39 8.43
N SER A 155 -28.01 -4.39 8.23
CA SER A 155 -28.15 -5.05 6.93
C SER A 155 -28.56 -4.08 5.81
N HIS A 156 -29.48 -3.16 6.12
CA HIS A 156 -29.87 -2.12 5.17
C HIS A 156 -28.71 -1.15 4.86
N ILE A 157 -27.95 -0.73 5.86
CA ILE A 157 -26.78 0.13 5.66
C ILE A 157 -25.79 -0.55 4.74
N VAL A 158 -25.39 -1.81 5.03
CA VAL A 158 -24.42 -2.56 4.23
C VAL A 158 -24.89 -2.73 2.79
N THR A 159 -26.18 -3.10 2.60
CA THR A 159 -26.74 -3.27 1.25
C THR A 159 -26.76 -1.97 0.45
N ASN A 160 -27.13 -0.87 1.09
CA ASN A 160 -27.19 0.43 0.43
C ASN A 160 -25.79 0.99 0.14
N LEU A 161 -24.83 0.80 1.04
CA LEU A 161 -23.42 1.17 0.79
C LEU A 161 -22.87 0.44 -0.43
N ASN A 162 -23.08 -0.88 -0.53
CA ASN A 162 -22.65 -1.64 -1.69
C ASN A 162 -23.32 -1.16 -2.99
N SER A 163 -24.61 -0.83 -2.92
CA SER A 163 -25.34 -0.29 -4.09
C SER A 163 -24.81 1.10 -4.48
N ALA A 164 -24.54 1.98 -3.52
CA ALA A 164 -23.99 3.30 -3.78
C ALA A 164 -22.58 3.21 -4.38
N TRP A 165 -21.73 2.33 -3.83
CA TRP A 165 -20.39 2.08 -4.32
C TRP A 165 -20.38 1.68 -5.80
N ASN A 166 -21.21 0.72 -6.16
CA ASN A 166 -21.24 0.18 -7.54
C ASN A 166 -21.92 1.10 -8.56
N ASN A 167 -22.71 2.08 -8.13
CA ASN A 167 -23.54 2.90 -9.03
C ASN A 167 -23.21 4.40 -9.01
N GLN A 168 -22.44 4.88 -8.05
CA GLN A 168 -22.21 6.30 -7.86
C GLN A 168 -20.73 6.70 -7.86
N LEU A 169 -19.81 5.73 -7.71
CA LEU A 169 -18.39 5.98 -7.76
C LEU A 169 -17.84 5.61 -9.13
N ASP A 170 -17.13 6.54 -9.73
CA ASP A 170 -16.33 6.30 -10.91
C ASP A 170 -15.08 5.50 -10.51
N VAL A 171 -14.85 4.40 -11.19
CA VAL A 171 -13.73 3.49 -10.92
C VAL A 171 -12.64 3.54 -12.00
N GLU A 172 -12.75 4.48 -12.97
CA GLU A 172 -11.76 4.71 -14.02
C GLU A 172 -10.71 5.76 -13.66
#